data_651bf730f7d4eac082dbb539b6bf7cd2
#
_entry.id   651bf730f7d4eac082dbb539b6bf7cd2
#
_cell.length_a   1.000
_cell.length_b   1.000
_cell.length_c   1.000
_cell.angle_alpha   90.00
_cell.angle_beta   90.00
_cell.angle_gamma   90.00
#
_symmetry.space_group_name_H-M   'P 1'
#
loop_
_entity.id
_entity.type
_entity.pdbx_description
1 polymer ?
#
loop_
_entity_poly.entity_id
_entity_poly.type
_entity_poly.pdbx_seq_one_letter_code
_entity_poly.pdbx_strand_id
1 'polypeptide(L)'
;MRIRAAVETDIPQLLSLVRRYWQFEDIEGFDALRIELLLKRLLTQDTLGAIWVAEEDARLSAYLVLVYVLSLEHQGLMAEVDEFFVLPQARSRGVGSALLAAAEEALRQRGCVRLQLQRALSNEAARLFYTHRGYRCRAGYELIDKAL
;
A
#
# COMPACT_ATOMS: atom_id res chain seq x y z
N MET A 1 -11.09 10.49 -12.36
CA MET A 1 -10.29 9.57 -11.52
C MET A 1 -11.21 8.56 -10.85
N ARG A 2 -10.87 7.31 -10.94
CA ARG A 2 -11.62 6.21 -10.34
C ARG A 2 -10.74 5.46 -9.34
N ILE A 3 -11.19 5.28 -8.12
CA ILE A 3 -10.54 4.44 -7.10
C ILE A 3 -11.27 3.10 -7.07
N ARG A 4 -10.53 2.02 -7.15
CA ARG A 4 -11.08 0.66 -7.15
C ARG A 4 -10.09 -0.38 -6.66
N ALA A 5 -10.58 -1.56 -6.33
CA ALA A 5 -9.73 -2.72 -6.15
C ALA A 5 -9.06 -3.10 -7.50
N ALA A 6 -7.84 -3.54 -7.43
CA ALA A 6 -7.11 -4.03 -8.60
C ALA A 6 -7.64 -5.40 -9.05
N VAL A 7 -7.48 -5.69 -10.33
CA VAL A 7 -7.82 -6.97 -10.96
C VAL A 7 -6.62 -7.52 -11.72
N GLU A 8 -6.65 -8.81 -12.11
CA GLU A 8 -5.49 -9.45 -12.75
C GLU A 8 -5.02 -8.74 -14.02
N THR A 9 -5.93 -8.12 -14.78
CA THR A 9 -5.58 -7.37 -16.00
C THR A 9 -4.79 -6.09 -15.71
N ASP A 10 -4.73 -5.64 -14.45
CA ASP A 10 -3.92 -4.49 -14.03
C ASP A 10 -2.43 -4.84 -13.84
N ILE A 11 -2.09 -6.12 -13.76
CA ILE A 11 -0.73 -6.57 -13.42
C ILE A 11 0.37 -5.89 -14.26
N PRO A 12 0.27 -5.77 -15.58
CA PRO A 12 1.31 -5.09 -16.36
C PRO A 12 1.55 -3.64 -15.94
N GLN A 13 0.49 -2.89 -15.67
CA GLN A 13 0.60 -1.51 -15.19
C GLN A 13 1.07 -1.44 -13.74
N LEU A 14 0.57 -2.34 -12.87
CA LEU A 14 1.03 -2.46 -11.48
C LEU A 14 2.52 -2.75 -11.41
N LEU A 15 3.01 -3.70 -12.21
CA LEU A 15 4.43 -4.06 -12.26
C LEU A 15 5.30 -2.84 -12.61
N SER A 16 4.85 -2.03 -13.57
CA SER A 16 5.52 -0.78 -13.93
C SER A 16 5.54 0.22 -12.77
N LEU A 17 4.42 0.37 -12.05
CA LEU A 17 4.34 1.27 -10.89
C LEU A 17 5.21 0.79 -9.72
N VAL A 18 5.22 -0.51 -9.43
CA VAL A 18 6.08 -1.11 -8.40
C VAL A 18 7.55 -0.87 -8.72
N ARG A 19 7.97 -1.06 -9.98
CA ARG A 19 9.35 -0.76 -10.41
C ARG A 19 9.70 0.70 -10.15
N ARG A 20 8.81 1.63 -10.47
CA ARG A 20 9.03 3.07 -10.23
C ARG A 20 9.07 3.42 -8.74
N TYR A 21 8.25 2.77 -7.93
CA TYR A 21 8.29 2.91 -6.47
C TYR A 21 9.64 2.46 -5.90
N TRP A 22 10.14 1.29 -6.31
CA TRP A 22 11.42 0.79 -5.85
C TRP A 22 12.59 1.70 -6.25
N GLN A 23 12.54 2.27 -7.46
CA GLN A 23 13.50 3.29 -7.89
C GLN A 23 13.44 4.56 -7.03
N PHE A 24 12.23 5.00 -6.70
CA PHE A 24 12.03 6.18 -5.85
C PHE A 24 12.54 5.97 -4.41
N GLU A 25 12.36 4.79 -3.86
CA GLU A 25 12.77 4.44 -2.48
C GLU A 25 14.20 3.85 -2.43
N ASP A 26 14.93 3.81 -3.53
CA ASP A 26 16.26 3.19 -3.63
C ASP A 26 16.30 1.73 -3.14
N ILE A 27 15.25 0.97 -3.41
CA ILE A 27 15.19 -0.46 -3.09
C ILE A 27 15.89 -1.24 -4.19
N GLU A 28 16.86 -2.05 -3.82
CA GLU A 28 17.63 -2.90 -4.75
C GLU A 28 16.96 -4.26 -4.96
N GLY A 29 17.38 -4.95 -6.03
CA GLY A 29 17.02 -6.36 -6.26
C GLY A 29 15.65 -6.56 -6.92
N PHE A 30 15.12 -5.57 -7.68
CA PHE A 30 13.86 -5.73 -8.38
C PHE A 30 13.92 -6.90 -9.37
N ASP A 31 13.07 -7.91 -9.13
CA ASP A 31 12.88 -9.07 -10.00
C ASP A 31 11.45 -9.04 -10.55
N ALA A 32 11.32 -8.66 -11.82
CA ALA A 32 10.02 -8.45 -12.46
C ALA A 32 9.13 -9.71 -12.42
N LEU A 33 9.70 -10.88 -12.70
CA LEU A 33 8.94 -12.14 -12.72
C LEU A 33 8.44 -12.50 -11.32
N ARG A 34 9.28 -12.35 -10.33
CA ARG A 34 8.93 -12.64 -8.93
C ARG A 34 7.85 -11.68 -8.42
N ILE A 35 7.98 -10.39 -8.68
CA ILE A 35 6.96 -9.39 -8.30
C ILE A 35 5.64 -9.66 -9.01
N GLU A 36 5.66 -9.99 -10.30
CA GLU A 36 4.44 -10.36 -11.04
C GLU A 36 3.71 -11.54 -10.39
N LEU A 37 4.44 -12.59 -10.03
CA LEU A 37 3.87 -13.76 -9.35
C LEU A 37 3.27 -13.40 -7.98
N LEU A 38 3.92 -12.52 -7.21
CA LEU A 38 3.41 -12.06 -5.93
C LEU A 38 2.17 -11.18 -6.07
N LEU A 39 2.12 -10.29 -7.07
CA LEU A 39 0.93 -9.51 -7.39
C LEU A 39 -0.25 -10.42 -7.75
N LYS A 40 -0.01 -11.42 -8.60
CA LYS A 40 -1.03 -12.40 -8.94
C LYS A 40 -1.53 -13.16 -7.71
N ARG A 41 -0.61 -13.56 -6.84
CA ARG A 41 -0.96 -14.25 -5.59
C ARG A 41 -1.83 -13.38 -4.68
N LEU A 42 -1.52 -12.10 -4.52
CA LEU A 42 -2.35 -11.16 -3.74
C LEU A 42 -3.73 -10.98 -4.36
N LEU A 43 -3.84 -10.95 -5.68
CA LEU A 43 -5.13 -10.75 -6.38
C LEU A 43 -6.01 -12.00 -6.38
N THR A 44 -5.43 -13.19 -6.24
CA THR A 44 -6.16 -14.47 -6.25
C THR A 44 -6.40 -15.06 -4.86
N GLN A 45 -5.68 -14.61 -3.84
CA GLN A 45 -5.78 -15.08 -2.45
C GLN A 45 -6.18 -13.92 -1.53
N ASP A 46 -7.46 -13.64 -1.44
CA ASP A 46 -8.03 -12.50 -0.73
C ASP A 46 -7.81 -12.52 0.80
N THR A 47 -7.34 -13.64 1.35
CA THR A 47 -6.94 -13.74 2.75
C THR A 47 -5.56 -13.18 3.05
N LEU A 48 -4.71 -12.98 2.03
CA LEU A 48 -3.35 -12.43 2.20
C LEU A 48 -3.35 -10.91 2.31
N GLY A 49 -4.18 -10.23 1.54
CA GLY A 49 -4.19 -8.80 1.46
C GLY A 49 -5.09 -8.29 0.35
N ALA A 50 -4.88 -7.04 -0.04
CA ALA A 50 -5.63 -6.39 -1.11
C ALA A 50 -4.75 -5.37 -1.83
N ILE A 51 -5.06 -5.10 -3.09
CA ILE A 51 -4.42 -4.04 -3.86
C ILE A 51 -5.50 -3.07 -4.33
N TRP A 52 -5.29 -1.79 -4.05
CA TRP A 52 -6.15 -0.69 -4.49
C TRP A 52 -5.40 0.17 -5.50
N VAL A 53 -6.12 0.68 -6.50
CA VAL A 53 -5.55 1.49 -7.58
C VAL A 53 -6.36 2.74 -7.84
N ALA A 54 -5.66 3.78 -8.31
CA ALA A 54 -6.28 4.97 -8.88
C ALA A 54 -6.09 4.94 -10.40
N GLU A 55 -7.20 5.04 -11.12
CA GLU A 55 -7.25 4.96 -12.57
C GLU A 55 -7.81 6.25 -13.16
N GLU A 56 -7.19 6.75 -14.23
CA GLU A 56 -7.64 7.86 -15.05
C GLU A 56 -7.36 7.53 -16.52
N ASP A 57 -8.39 7.59 -17.37
CA ASP A 57 -8.29 7.26 -18.79
C ASP A 57 -7.62 5.90 -19.08
N ALA A 58 -8.06 4.86 -18.36
CA ALA A 58 -7.54 3.50 -18.43
C ALA A 58 -6.06 3.35 -18.05
N ARG A 59 -5.47 4.35 -17.40
CA ARG A 59 -4.09 4.31 -16.90
C ARG A 59 -4.05 4.39 -15.38
N LEU A 60 -3.24 3.55 -14.77
CA LEU A 60 -3.03 3.60 -13.33
C LEU A 60 -2.05 4.71 -12.98
N SER A 61 -2.45 5.55 -12.03
CA SER A 61 -1.63 6.67 -11.53
C SER A 61 -1.13 6.47 -10.09
N ALA A 62 -1.70 5.50 -9.38
CA ALA A 62 -1.31 5.17 -8.02
C ALA A 62 -1.74 3.75 -7.66
N TYR A 63 -1.07 3.17 -6.66
CA TYR A 63 -1.46 1.89 -6.05
C TYR A 63 -1.16 1.88 -4.56
N LEU A 64 -1.87 1.02 -3.86
CA LEU A 64 -1.69 0.75 -2.44
C LEU A 64 -1.84 -0.75 -2.21
N VAL A 65 -0.82 -1.37 -1.62
CA VAL A 65 -0.81 -2.78 -1.25
C VAL A 65 -1.00 -2.90 0.24
N LEU A 66 -2.00 -3.69 0.62
CA LEU A 66 -2.30 -4.05 2.01
C LEU A 66 -2.00 -5.53 2.23
N VAL A 67 -1.43 -5.86 3.38
CA VAL A 67 -1.29 -7.23 3.87
C VAL A 67 -2.02 -7.39 5.18
N TYR A 68 -2.70 -8.53 5.40
CA TYR A 68 -3.47 -8.78 6.60
C TYR A 68 -2.62 -9.44 7.67
N VAL A 69 -2.85 -9.04 8.92
CA VAL A 69 -2.20 -9.58 10.11
C VAL A 69 -3.26 -9.84 11.17
N LEU A 70 -3.31 -11.06 11.68
CA LEU A 70 -4.13 -11.36 12.85
C LEU A 70 -3.36 -10.99 14.11
N SER A 71 -3.89 -10.06 14.89
CA SER A 71 -3.21 -9.52 16.08
C SER A 71 -3.97 -9.88 17.34
N LEU A 72 -3.33 -10.62 18.24
CA LEU A 72 -3.87 -10.89 19.58
C LEU A 72 -3.85 -9.64 20.44
N GLU A 73 -2.79 -8.82 20.36
CA GLU A 73 -2.68 -7.56 21.09
C GLU A 73 -3.85 -6.61 20.75
N HIS A 74 -4.16 -6.47 19.46
CA HIS A 74 -5.26 -5.62 19.02
C HIS A 74 -6.61 -6.34 18.93
N GLN A 75 -6.65 -7.60 19.30
CA GLN A 75 -7.86 -8.43 19.42
C GLN A 75 -8.66 -8.49 18.12
N GLY A 76 -7.97 -8.61 16.99
CA GLY A 76 -8.63 -8.69 15.70
C GLY A 76 -7.72 -8.72 14.50
N LEU A 77 -8.34 -8.77 13.33
CA LEU A 77 -7.64 -8.63 12.06
C LEU A 77 -7.22 -7.17 11.86
N MET A 78 -5.98 -6.99 11.48
CA MET A 78 -5.45 -5.69 11.09
C MET A 78 -4.81 -5.77 9.71
N ALA A 79 -4.49 -4.64 9.15
CA ALA A 79 -3.73 -4.56 7.91
C ALA A 79 -2.46 -3.71 8.09
N GLU A 80 -1.48 -4.00 7.25
CA GLU A 80 -0.28 -3.19 7.09
C GLU A 80 -0.19 -2.70 5.64
N VAL A 81 0.14 -1.42 5.47
CA VAL A 81 0.49 -0.88 4.16
C VAL A 81 1.89 -1.40 3.82
N ASP A 82 1.97 -2.31 2.84
CA ASP A 82 3.24 -2.84 2.35
C ASP A 82 3.90 -1.85 1.38
N GLU A 83 3.13 -1.38 0.39
CA GLU A 83 3.59 -0.37 -0.55
C GLU A 83 2.48 0.65 -0.84
N PHE A 84 2.85 1.91 -1.00
CA PHE A 84 1.93 2.98 -1.38
C PHE A 84 2.68 4.01 -2.24
N PHE A 85 2.26 4.15 -3.48
CA PHE A 85 2.92 5.04 -4.43
C PHE A 85 1.92 5.79 -5.30
N VAL A 86 2.18 7.08 -5.45
CA VAL A 86 1.45 7.96 -6.38
C VAL A 86 2.47 8.52 -7.36
N LEU A 87 2.20 8.37 -8.65
CA LEU A 87 3.06 8.94 -9.69
C LEU A 87 3.29 10.43 -9.48
N PRO A 88 4.50 10.96 -9.68
CA PRO A 88 4.81 12.36 -9.44
C PRO A 88 3.81 13.34 -10.07
N GLN A 89 3.41 13.09 -11.31
CA GLN A 89 2.45 13.93 -12.03
C GLN A 89 1.01 13.86 -11.49
N ALA A 90 0.70 12.88 -10.66
CA ALA A 90 -0.62 12.72 -10.03
C ALA A 90 -0.65 13.21 -8.58
N ARG A 91 0.49 13.60 -8.03
CA ARG A 91 0.59 14.12 -6.65
C ARG A 91 -0.07 15.48 -6.52
N SER A 92 -0.39 15.86 -5.28
CA SER A 92 -1.05 17.13 -4.92
C SER A 92 -2.44 17.33 -5.55
N ARG A 93 -3.03 16.28 -6.12
CA ARG A 93 -4.39 16.26 -6.67
C ARG A 93 -5.39 15.47 -5.80
N GLY A 94 -5.00 15.12 -4.60
CA GLY A 94 -5.85 14.33 -3.68
C GLY A 94 -5.90 12.83 -3.97
N VAL A 95 -5.16 12.33 -4.95
CA VAL A 95 -5.17 10.91 -5.36
C VAL A 95 -4.80 9.98 -4.20
N GLY A 96 -3.68 10.30 -3.50
CA GLY A 96 -3.25 9.50 -2.36
C GLY A 96 -4.26 9.48 -1.22
N SER A 97 -4.89 10.62 -0.94
CA SER A 97 -5.94 10.73 0.08
C SER A 97 -7.16 9.90 -0.25
N ALA A 98 -7.62 9.96 -1.49
CA ALA A 98 -8.77 9.21 -1.95
C ALA A 98 -8.49 7.70 -1.94
N LEU A 99 -7.29 7.30 -2.35
CA LEU A 99 -6.87 5.90 -2.35
C LEU A 99 -6.80 5.31 -0.94
N LEU A 100 -6.18 6.05 -0.01
CA LEU A 100 -6.09 5.63 1.40
C LEU A 100 -7.47 5.57 2.05
N ALA A 101 -8.34 6.56 1.82
CA ALA A 101 -9.70 6.57 2.37
C ALA A 101 -10.54 5.38 1.87
N ALA A 102 -10.45 5.04 0.58
CA ALA A 102 -11.14 3.88 0.03
C ALA A 102 -10.65 2.56 0.65
N ALA A 103 -9.33 2.44 0.82
CA ALA A 103 -8.74 1.28 1.48
C ALA A 103 -9.18 1.17 2.95
N GLU A 104 -9.17 2.27 3.70
CA GLU A 104 -9.64 2.30 5.09
C GLU A 104 -11.11 1.88 5.21
N GLU A 105 -11.96 2.35 4.32
CA GLU A 105 -13.38 1.98 4.33
C GLU A 105 -13.57 0.49 4.04
N ALA A 106 -12.86 -0.05 3.06
CA ALA A 106 -12.89 -1.48 2.78
C ALA A 106 -12.39 -2.33 3.96
N LEU A 107 -11.36 -1.86 4.66
CA LEU A 107 -10.86 -2.52 5.87
C LEU A 107 -11.89 -2.50 7.02
N ARG A 108 -12.59 -1.38 7.22
CA ARG A 108 -13.68 -1.31 8.21
C ARG A 108 -14.80 -2.30 7.88
N GLN A 109 -15.21 -2.37 6.63
CA GLN A 109 -16.23 -3.32 6.17
C GLN A 109 -15.78 -4.78 6.33
N ARG A 110 -14.49 -5.06 6.21
CA ARG A 110 -13.91 -6.39 6.47
C ARG A 110 -13.81 -6.71 7.96
N GLY A 111 -14.03 -5.76 8.84
CA GLY A 111 -13.91 -5.92 10.29
C GLY A 111 -12.48 -5.73 10.82
N CYS A 112 -11.58 -5.15 10.02
CA CYS A 112 -10.25 -4.80 10.50
C CYS A 112 -10.31 -3.71 11.57
N VAL A 113 -9.52 -3.89 12.62
CA VAL A 113 -9.51 -3.00 13.79
C VAL A 113 -8.40 -1.96 13.75
N ARG A 114 -7.41 -2.13 12.86
CA ARG A 114 -6.24 -1.26 12.77
C ARG A 114 -5.58 -1.33 11.40
N LEU A 115 -5.04 -0.20 10.96
CA LEU A 115 -4.13 -0.09 9.82
C LEU A 115 -2.82 0.52 10.31
N GLN A 116 -1.71 -0.11 9.99
CA GLN A 116 -0.37 0.36 10.34
C GLN A 116 0.53 0.42 9.10
N LEU A 117 1.62 1.15 9.23
CA LEU A 117 2.63 1.26 8.17
C LEU A 117 4.00 1.63 8.77
N GLN A 118 5.02 1.40 7.97
CA GLN A 118 6.36 1.86 8.25
C GLN A 118 6.73 3.00 7.29
N ARG A 119 7.43 3.97 7.81
CA ARG A 119 7.87 5.15 7.07
C ARG A 119 9.37 5.35 7.31
N ALA A 120 10.12 5.66 6.25
CA ALA A 120 11.48 6.13 6.44
C ALA A 120 11.47 7.39 7.32
N LEU A 121 12.30 7.42 8.36
CA LEU A 121 12.32 8.55 9.30
C LEU A 121 12.61 9.89 8.61
N SER A 122 13.36 9.87 7.51
CA SER A 122 13.69 11.06 6.71
C SER A 122 12.55 11.56 5.81
N ASN A 123 11.48 10.77 5.62
CA ASN A 123 10.37 11.13 4.75
C ASN A 123 9.34 12.00 5.49
N GLU A 124 9.63 13.30 5.60
CA GLU A 124 8.76 14.28 6.28
C GLU A 124 7.42 14.49 5.55
N ALA A 125 7.41 14.43 4.21
CA ALA A 125 6.17 14.57 3.44
C ALA A 125 5.18 13.45 3.79
N ALA A 126 5.67 12.21 3.91
CA ALA A 126 4.86 11.08 4.35
C ALA A 126 4.38 11.25 5.80
N ARG A 127 5.25 11.72 6.70
CA ARG A 127 4.86 11.99 8.09
C ARG A 127 3.68 12.97 8.17
N LEU A 128 3.75 14.08 7.48
CA LEU A 128 2.69 15.09 7.45
C LEU A 128 1.41 14.51 6.81
N PHE A 129 1.54 13.79 5.71
CA PHE A 129 0.42 13.15 5.02
C PHE A 129 -0.38 12.25 5.96
N TYR A 130 0.30 11.36 6.70
CA TYR A 130 -0.34 10.42 7.62
C TYR A 130 -0.85 11.10 8.89
N THR A 131 -0.08 12.02 9.47
CA THR A 131 -0.49 12.75 10.68
C THR A 131 -1.79 13.51 10.47
N HIS A 132 -1.95 14.19 9.32
CA HIS A 132 -3.17 14.92 8.98
C HIS A 132 -4.40 13.99 8.82
N ARG A 133 -4.18 12.68 8.70
CA ARG A 133 -5.24 11.68 8.58
C ARG A 133 -5.47 10.85 9.83
N GLY A 134 -4.92 11.31 10.95
CA GLY A 134 -5.13 10.70 12.26
C GLY A 134 -4.18 9.55 12.58
N TYR A 135 -3.17 9.30 11.75
CA TYR A 135 -2.13 8.31 12.06
C TYR A 135 -1.18 8.87 13.10
N ARG A 136 -0.75 8.01 14.02
CA ARG A 136 0.14 8.37 15.13
C ARG A 136 1.37 7.47 15.13
N CYS A 137 2.53 8.06 15.42
CA CYS A 137 3.74 7.29 15.64
C CYS A 137 3.60 6.47 16.94
N ARG A 138 3.96 5.19 16.87
CA ARG A 138 4.07 4.33 18.07
C ARG A 138 5.51 4.38 18.56
N ALA A 139 5.81 5.34 19.44
CA ALA A 139 7.12 5.48 20.05
C ALA A 139 7.45 4.27 20.97
N GLY A 140 8.73 3.95 21.11
CA GLY A 140 9.20 2.85 21.94
C GLY A 140 9.31 1.49 21.23
N TYR A 141 9.06 1.44 19.92
CA TYR A 141 9.19 0.25 19.10
C TYR A 141 10.21 0.48 17.99
N GLU A 142 10.90 -0.57 17.60
CA GLU A 142 11.78 -0.58 16.44
C GLU A 142 11.50 -1.80 15.57
N LEU A 143 11.78 -1.69 14.27
CA LEU A 143 11.74 -2.81 13.35
C LEU A 143 13.05 -3.59 13.47
N ILE A 144 12.94 -4.89 13.68
CA ILE A 144 14.09 -5.82 13.70
C ILE A 144 13.77 -6.92 12.70
N ASP A 145 14.66 -7.17 11.75
CA ASP A 145 14.47 -8.21 10.75
C ASP A 145 15.72 -9.10 10.56
N LYS A 146 15.50 -10.20 9.86
CA LYS A 146 16.55 -11.14 9.45
C LYS A 146 16.11 -11.83 8.17
N ALA A 147 16.99 -11.82 7.16
CA ALA A 147 16.75 -12.63 5.96
C ALA A 147 16.81 -14.13 6.31
N LEU A 148 15.90 -14.91 5.75
CA LEU A 148 15.79 -16.35 5.93
C LEU A 148 16.20 -17.11 4.68
#